data_89efabd9f9db2212d97dd826633111f4
#
_entry.id   89efabd9f9db2212d97dd826633111f4
#
_cell.length_a   1.000
_cell.length_b   1.000
_cell.length_c   1.000
_cell.angle_alpha   90.00
_cell.angle_beta   90.00
_cell.angle_gamma   90.00
#
_symmetry.space_group_name_H-M   'P 1'
#
loop_
_entity.id
_entity.type
_entity.pdbx_description
1 polymer ?
#
loop_
_entity_poly.entity_id
_entity_poly.type
_entity_poly.pdbx_seq_one_letter_code
_entity_poly.pdbx_strand_id
1 'polypeptide(L)'
;VDDRANNYDRVYNGVEGLTILFAAGNDGPNAGTVSSPSTAKNSVTVGNHQARYNGAPDNLMSGSSRGPTDDGRIKPDIIAPGGYVRSCRAQEAQDIVGSSWQSTWYLEYTGTSMATPNAAGASALIREYLLEIAQRPSPQGALIKALLVLGAQDINTRDIPNNDEGWGRVNLKETLAPSQGRGIWVDDRSVLSNTGQSKSYVFNVTFANSQLKTVLAW
;
A
#
# COMPACT_ATOMS: atom_id res chain seq x y z
N VAL A 1 22.10 -2.84 1.32
CA VAL A 1 20.99 -1.85 1.18
C VAL A 1 21.44 -0.81 0.18
N ASP A 2 20.64 -0.60 -0.87
CA ASP A 2 20.94 0.34 -1.94
C ASP A 2 20.93 1.79 -1.39
N ASP A 3 21.90 2.61 -1.79
CA ASP A 3 22.05 3.99 -1.35
C ASP A 3 20.80 4.85 -1.63
N ARG A 4 20.06 4.54 -2.69
CA ARG A 4 18.80 5.21 -3.00
C ARG A 4 17.72 4.93 -1.95
N ALA A 5 17.55 3.67 -1.53
CA ALA A 5 16.60 3.31 -0.48
C ALA A 5 16.98 3.98 0.85
N ASN A 6 18.28 3.98 1.20
CA ASN A 6 18.78 4.69 2.37
C ASN A 6 18.54 6.20 2.30
N ASN A 7 18.71 6.81 1.14
CA ASN A 7 18.46 8.24 0.97
C ASN A 7 16.98 8.58 1.17
N TYR A 8 16.07 7.78 0.64
CA TYR A 8 14.64 7.99 0.87
C TYR A 8 14.27 7.84 2.35
N ASP A 9 14.79 6.82 3.03
CA ASP A 9 14.55 6.65 4.46
C ASP A 9 15.11 7.81 5.30
N ARG A 10 16.28 8.37 4.93
CA ARG A 10 16.92 9.47 5.65
C ARG A 10 16.30 10.83 5.35
N VAL A 11 16.09 11.14 4.07
CA VAL A 11 15.65 12.49 3.64
C VAL A 11 14.18 12.73 4.00
N TYR A 12 13.35 11.70 3.92
CA TYR A 12 11.91 11.85 4.11
C TYR A 12 11.42 11.43 5.49
N ASN A 13 12.27 10.88 6.34
CA ASN A 13 11.90 10.49 7.69
C ASN A 13 11.49 11.68 8.59
N GLY A 14 11.95 12.89 8.30
CA GLY A 14 11.60 14.11 9.04
C GLY A 14 10.51 14.96 8.40
N VAL A 15 9.95 14.55 7.26
CA VAL A 15 8.87 15.30 6.59
C VAL A 15 7.52 14.75 7.02
N GLU A 16 6.99 15.33 8.07
CA GLU A 16 5.65 15.02 8.57
C GLU A 16 4.61 15.16 7.45
N GLY A 17 3.74 14.18 7.36
CA GLY A 17 2.64 14.20 6.40
C GLY A 17 3.00 13.77 4.97
N LEU A 18 4.27 13.53 4.62
CA LEU A 18 4.63 12.99 3.30
C LEU A 18 4.45 11.47 3.28
N THR A 19 3.73 10.97 2.29
CA THR A 19 3.59 9.53 2.02
C THR A 19 4.18 9.24 0.64
N ILE A 20 5.24 8.43 0.59
CA ILE A 20 5.92 8.07 -0.65
C ILE A 20 5.54 6.64 -1.03
N LEU A 21 5.10 6.46 -2.27
CA LEU A 21 4.74 5.15 -2.79
C LEU A 21 5.69 4.78 -3.95
N PHE A 22 6.17 3.55 -3.95
CA PHE A 22 6.97 2.99 -5.03
C PHE A 22 6.35 1.72 -5.59
N ALA A 23 6.46 1.57 -6.90
CA ALA A 23 6.13 0.33 -7.57
C ALA A 23 7.10 -0.79 -7.14
N ALA A 24 6.58 -1.97 -6.83
CA ALA A 24 7.41 -3.09 -6.38
C ALA A 24 8.41 -3.57 -7.45
N GLY A 25 8.08 -3.34 -8.73
CA GLY A 25 8.80 -3.87 -9.90
C GLY A 25 8.00 -4.95 -10.63
N ASN A 26 8.49 -5.35 -11.81
CA ASN A 26 7.79 -6.28 -12.70
C ASN A 26 8.62 -7.54 -13.00
N ASP A 27 9.49 -7.93 -12.07
CA ASP A 27 10.44 -9.05 -12.22
C ASP A 27 9.97 -10.32 -11.48
N GLY A 28 8.68 -10.38 -11.08
CA GLY A 28 8.07 -11.58 -10.51
C GLY A 28 8.02 -12.76 -11.50
N PRO A 29 7.63 -13.95 -11.06
CA PRO A 29 7.08 -14.31 -9.73
C PRO A 29 8.13 -14.79 -8.71
N ASN A 30 9.41 -14.75 -9.03
CA ASN A 30 10.45 -15.23 -8.13
C ASN A 30 10.57 -14.38 -6.87
N ALA A 31 11.00 -15.01 -5.77
CA ALA A 31 11.30 -14.31 -4.53
C ALA A 31 12.53 -13.39 -4.67
N GLY A 32 12.59 -12.32 -3.86
CA GLY A 32 13.72 -11.40 -3.82
C GLY A 32 13.83 -10.49 -5.05
N THR A 33 12.73 -10.24 -5.76
CA THR A 33 12.72 -9.43 -6.99
C THR A 33 12.31 -7.96 -6.75
N VAL A 34 11.92 -7.59 -5.53
CA VAL A 34 11.72 -6.19 -5.16
C VAL A 34 13.08 -5.49 -5.07
N SER A 35 13.26 -4.42 -5.84
CA SER A 35 14.53 -3.69 -5.92
C SER A 35 14.40 -2.25 -5.39
N SER A 36 15.53 -1.56 -5.22
CA SER A 36 15.56 -0.15 -4.84
C SER A 36 14.87 0.72 -5.91
N PRO A 37 14.12 1.77 -5.48
CA PRO A 37 13.99 2.26 -4.10
C PRO A 37 12.86 1.61 -3.28
N SER A 38 12.19 0.60 -3.82
CA SER A 38 11.01 -0.03 -3.21
C SER A 38 11.35 -0.84 -1.95
N THR A 39 12.63 -1.10 -1.69
CA THR A 39 13.11 -1.72 -0.45
C THR A 39 13.17 -0.77 0.74
N ALA A 40 12.91 0.54 0.56
CA ALA A 40 12.93 1.53 1.64
C ALA A 40 11.87 1.21 2.70
N LYS A 41 12.21 1.46 3.99
CA LYS A 41 11.34 1.15 5.13
C LYS A 41 10.15 2.10 5.22
N ASN A 42 10.39 3.39 5.02
CA ASN A 42 9.40 4.45 5.22
C ASN A 42 8.47 4.66 4.01
N SER A 43 8.78 4.06 2.85
CA SER A 43 7.90 4.06 1.68
C SER A 43 6.82 2.99 1.76
N VAL A 44 5.77 3.19 0.98
CA VAL A 44 4.76 2.16 0.70
C VAL A 44 5.12 1.50 -0.63
N THR A 45 5.48 0.24 -0.61
CA THR A 45 5.79 -0.54 -1.81
C THR A 45 4.54 -1.23 -2.30
N VAL A 46 4.21 -1.03 -3.58
CA VAL A 46 2.94 -1.45 -4.16
C VAL A 46 3.16 -2.52 -5.24
N GLY A 47 2.70 -3.73 -4.96
CA GLY A 47 2.57 -4.80 -5.95
C GLY A 47 1.27 -4.67 -6.75
N ASN A 48 1.04 -5.55 -7.74
CA ASN A 48 -0.15 -5.46 -8.57
C ASN A 48 -0.97 -6.74 -8.63
N HIS A 49 -2.29 -6.56 -8.60
CA HIS A 49 -3.28 -7.58 -8.87
C HIS A 49 -4.16 -7.20 -10.06
N GLN A 50 -4.95 -8.13 -10.56
CA GLN A 50 -5.83 -7.92 -11.71
C GLN A 50 -6.92 -6.87 -11.38
N ALA A 51 -7.19 -5.96 -12.32
CA ALA A 51 -8.30 -5.03 -12.18
C ALA A 51 -9.65 -5.76 -12.30
N ARG A 52 -10.64 -5.30 -11.52
CA ARG A 52 -11.94 -5.98 -11.40
C ARG A 52 -12.70 -6.16 -12.71
N TYR A 53 -12.61 -5.19 -13.62
CA TYR A 53 -13.36 -5.24 -14.88
C TYR A 53 -12.85 -6.31 -15.86
N ASN A 54 -11.65 -6.84 -15.64
CA ASN A 54 -11.00 -7.79 -16.54
C ASN A 54 -10.78 -9.18 -15.92
N GLY A 55 -11.56 -9.51 -14.90
CA GLY A 55 -11.52 -10.82 -14.25
C GLY A 55 -11.63 -10.76 -12.73
N ALA A 56 -11.00 -11.71 -12.05
CA ALA A 56 -11.02 -11.80 -10.59
C ALA A 56 -10.02 -10.82 -9.98
N PRO A 57 -10.47 -9.84 -9.18
CA PRO A 57 -9.57 -8.91 -8.50
C PRO A 57 -8.66 -9.59 -7.46
N ASP A 58 -8.93 -10.85 -7.17
CA ASP A 58 -8.15 -11.68 -6.25
C ASP A 58 -7.00 -12.44 -6.94
N ASN A 59 -6.76 -12.18 -8.23
CA ASN A 59 -5.62 -12.74 -8.94
C ASN A 59 -4.41 -11.80 -8.84
N LEU A 60 -3.40 -12.24 -8.12
CA LEU A 60 -2.10 -11.58 -8.12
C LEU A 60 -1.46 -11.72 -9.50
N MET A 61 -0.95 -10.62 -10.04
CA MET A 61 -0.27 -10.66 -11.34
C MET A 61 1.10 -11.34 -11.20
N SER A 62 1.38 -12.28 -12.08
CA SER A 62 2.63 -13.07 -12.03
C SER A 62 3.89 -12.22 -12.15
N GLY A 63 3.84 -11.12 -12.91
CA GLY A 63 4.95 -10.20 -13.05
C GLY A 63 5.20 -9.30 -11.84
N SER A 64 4.27 -9.20 -10.88
CA SER A 64 4.50 -8.38 -9.68
C SER A 64 5.72 -8.87 -8.92
N SER A 65 6.71 -7.98 -8.70
CA SER A 65 7.90 -8.31 -7.93
C SER A 65 7.55 -8.67 -6.49
N ARG A 66 8.31 -9.61 -5.92
CA ARG A 66 8.07 -10.24 -4.62
C ARG A 66 9.27 -10.10 -3.69
N GLY A 67 9.00 -10.02 -2.41
CA GLY A 67 10.02 -10.07 -1.37
C GLY A 67 10.59 -11.49 -1.15
N PRO A 68 11.33 -11.66 -0.06
CA PRO A 68 11.74 -10.63 0.90
C PRO A 68 12.79 -9.66 0.33
N THR A 69 13.07 -8.58 1.07
CA THR A 69 14.30 -7.80 0.85
C THR A 69 15.52 -8.59 1.29
N ASP A 70 16.74 -8.15 0.91
CA ASP A 70 18.00 -8.82 1.28
C ASP A 70 18.18 -8.95 2.80
N ASP A 71 17.63 -8.02 3.57
CA ASP A 71 17.63 -8.05 5.04
C ASP A 71 16.39 -8.76 5.65
N GLY A 72 15.62 -9.47 4.83
CA GLY A 72 14.55 -10.36 5.27
C GLY A 72 13.20 -9.68 5.55
N ARG A 73 13.03 -8.39 5.25
CA ARG A 73 11.74 -7.70 5.45
C ARG A 73 10.73 -8.09 4.40
N ILE A 74 9.47 -8.16 4.81
CA ILE A 74 8.34 -8.39 3.91
C ILE A 74 8.18 -7.17 2.98
N LYS A 75 8.12 -7.44 1.68
CA LYS A 75 7.73 -6.54 0.60
C LYS A 75 6.99 -7.34 -0.48
N PRO A 76 6.05 -6.74 -1.24
CA PRO A 76 5.56 -5.36 -1.14
C PRO A 76 4.86 -5.11 0.21
N ASP A 77 4.53 -3.84 0.52
CA ASP A 77 3.70 -3.54 1.70
C ASP A 77 2.23 -3.87 1.43
N ILE A 78 1.74 -3.54 0.26
CA ILE A 78 0.35 -3.75 -0.18
C ILE A 78 0.30 -4.05 -1.68
N ILE A 79 -0.85 -4.50 -2.16
CA ILE A 79 -1.13 -4.60 -3.59
C ILE A 79 -2.35 -3.74 -3.97
N ALA A 80 -2.36 -3.29 -5.23
CA ALA A 80 -3.43 -2.49 -5.80
C ALA A 80 -3.73 -2.92 -7.25
N PRO A 81 -4.86 -2.48 -7.85
CA PRO A 81 -5.17 -2.79 -9.23
C PRO A 81 -4.09 -2.29 -10.19
N GLY A 82 -3.40 -3.20 -10.86
CA GLY A 82 -2.32 -2.88 -11.81
C GLY A 82 -2.34 -3.77 -13.05
N GLY A 83 -3.19 -4.80 -13.08
CA GLY A 83 -3.40 -5.65 -14.22
C GLY A 83 -4.50 -5.11 -15.14
N TYR A 84 -4.16 -4.86 -16.41
CA TYR A 84 -5.10 -4.40 -17.44
C TYR A 84 -5.80 -3.07 -17.11
N VAL A 85 -5.04 -2.10 -16.62
CA VAL A 85 -5.56 -0.79 -16.24
C VAL A 85 -5.71 0.09 -17.47
N ARG A 86 -6.94 0.54 -17.71
CA ARG A 86 -7.27 1.45 -18.81
C ARG A 86 -7.24 2.90 -18.34
N SER A 87 -6.49 3.75 -19.07
CA SER A 87 -6.34 5.17 -18.76
C SER A 87 -6.18 6.00 -20.03
N CYS A 88 -6.10 7.32 -19.88
CA CYS A 88 -5.94 8.26 -20.98
C CYS A 88 -4.65 8.01 -21.77
N ARG A 89 -4.74 8.15 -23.08
CA ARG A 89 -3.61 8.12 -23.99
C ARG A 89 -3.07 9.53 -24.19
N ALA A 90 -1.75 9.70 -24.06
CA ALA A 90 -1.10 10.95 -24.47
C ALA A 90 -1.22 11.13 -25.99
N GLN A 91 -1.65 12.30 -26.43
CA GLN A 91 -1.89 12.55 -27.87
C GLN A 91 -0.60 12.55 -28.69
N GLU A 92 0.50 12.98 -28.07
CA GLU A 92 1.83 13.05 -28.67
C GLU A 92 2.55 11.69 -28.72
N ALA A 93 2.04 10.69 -28.05
CA ALA A 93 2.63 9.35 -28.05
C ALA A 93 2.37 8.67 -29.41
N GLN A 94 3.38 8.64 -30.27
CA GLN A 94 3.30 7.99 -31.57
C GLN A 94 3.52 6.48 -31.48
N ASP A 95 4.47 6.05 -30.63
CA ASP A 95 4.82 4.66 -30.44
C ASP A 95 4.30 4.14 -29.09
N ILE A 96 3.27 3.32 -29.13
CA ILE A 96 2.72 2.68 -27.93
C ILE A 96 3.21 1.25 -27.86
N VAL A 97 4.24 1.06 -27.05
CA VAL A 97 4.83 -0.24 -26.80
C VAL A 97 4.21 -0.87 -25.53
N GLY A 98 3.82 -2.13 -25.60
CA GLY A 98 3.38 -2.90 -24.43
C GLY A 98 1.92 -2.67 -24.00
N SER A 99 1.12 -1.93 -24.77
CA SER A 99 -0.33 -1.82 -24.53
C SER A 99 -1.03 -3.12 -24.92
N SER A 100 -1.87 -3.65 -24.03
CA SER A 100 -2.72 -4.82 -24.32
C SER A 100 -3.97 -4.45 -25.15
N TRP A 101 -4.39 -3.18 -25.09
CA TRP A 101 -5.48 -2.62 -25.88
C TRP A 101 -5.32 -1.10 -26.01
N GLN A 102 -5.72 -0.54 -27.13
CA GLN A 102 -5.67 0.89 -27.39
C GLN A 102 -6.81 1.39 -28.28
N SER A 103 -7.14 2.67 -28.10
CA SER A 103 -8.03 3.45 -28.95
C SER A 103 -7.42 4.83 -29.20
N THR A 104 -8.17 5.73 -29.87
CA THR A 104 -7.73 7.12 -30.09
C THR A 104 -7.42 7.85 -28.77
N TRP A 105 -8.19 7.60 -27.72
CA TRP A 105 -8.17 8.37 -26.47
C TRP A 105 -7.66 7.60 -25.25
N TYR A 106 -7.64 6.25 -25.33
CA TYR A 106 -7.35 5.38 -24.21
C TYR A 106 -6.36 4.30 -24.59
N LEU A 107 -5.64 3.83 -23.61
CA LEU A 107 -4.80 2.65 -23.71
C LEU A 107 -4.86 1.84 -22.42
N GLU A 108 -4.42 0.59 -22.49
CA GLU A 108 -4.44 -0.34 -21.38
C GLU A 108 -3.04 -0.90 -21.14
N TYR A 109 -2.58 -0.77 -19.90
CA TYR A 109 -1.30 -1.30 -19.46
C TYR A 109 -1.45 -2.21 -18.24
N THR A 110 -0.46 -3.08 -18.08
CA THR A 110 -0.31 -3.95 -16.92
C THR A 110 1.06 -3.73 -16.29
N GLY A 111 1.08 -3.56 -14.96
CA GLY A 111 2.31 -3.42 -14.19
C GLY A 111 2.09 -2.78 -12.83
N THR A 112 3.10 -2.90 -11.98
CA THR A 112 3.11 -2.22 -10.68
C THR A 112 3.12 -0.69 -10.82
N SER A 113 3.56 -0.18 -11.97
CA SER A 113 3.47 1.26 -12.31
C SER A 113 2.03 1.75 -12.46
N MET A 114 1.07 0.87 -12.77
CA MET A 114 -0.37 1.16 -12.82
C MET A 114 -1.02 0.97 -11.45
N ALA A 115 -0.52 0.05 -10.64
CA ALA A 115 -1.00 -0.17 -9.29
C ALA A 115 -0.65 0.99 -8.34
N THR A 116 0.55 1.52 -8.45
CA THR A 116 1.07 2.56 -7.56
C THR A 116 0.21 3.84 -7.54
N PRO A 117 -0.19 4.44 -8.68
CA PRO A 117 -1.06 5.61 -8.66
C PRO A 117 -2.47 5.30 -8.12
N ASN A 118 -2.98 4.08 -8.27
CA ASN A 118 -4.23 3.67 -7.63
C ASN A 118 -4.10 3.65 -6.09
N ALA A 119 -2.99 3.14 -5.56
CA ALA A 119 -2.70 3.20 -4.12
C ALA A 119 -2.44 4.64 -3.64
N ALA A 120 -1.83 5.49 -4.48
CA ALA A 120 -1.65 6.91 -4.17
C ALA A 120 -3.00 7.65 -4.07
N GLY A 121 -3.93 7.37 -4.98
CA GLY A 121 -5.30 7.88 -4.90
C GLY A 121 -6.01 7.41 -3.62
N ALA A 122 -5.86 6.15 -3.25
CA ALA A 122 -6.37 5.63 -1.98
C ALA A 122 -5.76 6.36 -0.77
N SER A 123 -4.46 6.65 -0.81
CA SER A 123 -3.76 7.42 0.24
C SER A 123 -4.29 8.84 0.36
N ALA A 124 -4.61 9.49 -0.77
CA ALA A 124 -5.21 10.82 -0.79
C ALA A 124 -6.61 10.83 -0.15
N LEU A 125 -7.45 9.84 -0.46
CA LEU A 125 -8.77 9.69 0.16
C LEU A 125 -8.69 9.40 1.67
N ILE A 126 -7.73 8.60 2.11
CA ILE A 126 -7.48 8.39 3.55
C ILE A 126 -7.09 9.71 4.21
N ARG A 127 -6.22 10.49 3.59
CA ARG A 127 -5.79 11.80 4.11
C ARG A 127 -6.97 12.77 4.19
N GLU A 128 -7.78 12.87 3.15
CA GLU A 128 -8.99 13.69 3.13
C GLU A 128 -9.94 13.30 4.27
N TYR A 129 -10.22 12.02 4.43
CA TYR A 129 -11.02 11.50 5.54
C TYR A 129 -10.47 11.91 6.92
N LEU A 130 -9.16 11.79 7.11
CA LEU A 130 -8.51 12.17 8.37
C LEU A 130 -8.65 13.67 8.64
N LEU A 131 -8.53 14.51 7.62
CA LEU A 131 -8.65 15.95 7.74
C LEU A 131 -10.10 16.39 7.98
N GLU A 132 -11.01 15.95 7.13
CA GLU A 132 -12.37 16.48 7.06
C GLU A 132 -13.33 15.79 8.03
N ILE A 133 -13.22 14.48 8.19
CA ILE A 133 -14.16 13.67 8.98
C ILE A 133 -13.59 13.36 10.37
N ALA A 134 -12.37 12.84 10.44
CA ALA A 134 -11.74 12.51 11.71
C ALA A 134 -11.11 13.72 12.42
N GLN A 135 -11.16 14.90 11.81
CA GLN A 135 -10.69 16.19 12.35
C GLN A 135 -9.24 16.13 12.87
N ARG A 136 -8.36 15.49 12.09
CA ARG A 136 -6.93 15.41 12.37
C ARG A 136 -6.16 16.38 11.47
N PRO A 137 -5.72 17.55 11.99
CA PRO A 137 -5.22 18.65 11.17
C PRO A 137 -3.89 18.38 10.46
N SER A 138 -3.11 17.39 10.90
CA SER A 138 -1.80 17.08 10.32
C SER A 138 -1.52 15.57 10.41
N PRO A 139 -2.19 14.75 9.58
CA PRO A 139 -1.97 13.31 9.60
C PRO A 139 -0.57 12.98 9.05
N GLN A 140 0.19 12.19 9.80
CA GLN A 140 1.53 11.78 9.42
C GLN A 140 1.51 10.73 8.30
N GLY A 141 2.58 10.67 7.50
CA GLY A 141 2.74 9.66 6.45
C GLY A 141 2.71 8.24 6.99
N ALA A 142 3.28 8.01 8.17
CA ALA A 142 3.23 6.72 8.88
C ALA A 142 1.78 6.29 9.19
N LEU A 143 0.91 7.22 9.59
CA LEU A 143 -0.51 6.93 9.82
C LEU A 143 -1.22 6.51 8.53
N ILE A 144 -0.94 7.19 7.40
CA ILE A 144 -1.50 6.79 6.10
C ILE A 144 -1.06 5.37 5.73
N LYS A 145 0.22 5.05 5.89
CA LYS A 145 0.74 3.69 5.68
C LYS A 145 0.05 2.68 6.60
N ALA A 146 -0.08 2.98 7.89
CA ALA A 146 -0.74 2.11 8.85
C ALA A 146 -2.19 1.83 8.47
N LEU A 147 -2.94 2.84 8.01
CA LEU A 147 -4.34 2.69 7.59
C LEU A 147 -4.50 1.90 6.29
N LEU A 148 -3.60 2.08 5.32
CA LEU A 148 -3.58 1.22 4.12
C LEU A 148 -3.41 -0.25 4.49
N VAL A 149 -2.50 -0.56 5.42
CA VAL A 149 -2.25 -1.92 5.91
C VAL A 149 -3.41 -2.43 6.77
N LEU A 150 -3.97 -1.58 7.63
CA LEU A 150 -5.07 -1.95 8.54
C LEU A 150 -6.31 -2.44 7.79
N GLY A 151 -6.70 -1.72 6.74
CA GLY A 151 -7.85 -2.06 5.91
C GLY A 151 -7.57 -3.10 4.82
N ALA A 152 -6.33 -3.49 4.62
CA ALA A 152 -5.96 -4.40 3.55
C ALA A 152 -6.61 -5.78 3.70
N GLN A 153 -6.99 -6.36 2.57
CA GLN A 153 -7.70 -7.63 2.48
C GLN A 153 -6.80 -8.69 1.82
N ASP A 154 -6.75 -9.85 2.45
CA ASP A 154 -6.15 -11.05 1.86
C ASP A 154 -6.88 -11.45 0.56
N ILE A 155 -6.12 -11.75 -0.47
CA ILE A 155 -6.67 -12.20 -1.76
C ILE A 155 -6.11 -13.55 -2.20
N ASN A 156 -5.16 -14.09 -1.47
CA ASN A 156 -4.43 -15.27 -1.89
C ASN A 156 -4.73 -16.47 -0.97
N THR A 157 -4.17 -17.60 -1.31
CA THR A 157 -4.26 -18.84 -0.53
C THR A 157 -3.31 -18.88 0.67
N ARG A 158 -2.40 -17.91 0.78
CA ARG A 158 -1.47 -17.77 1.90
C ARG A 158 -1.92 -16.63 2.79
N ASP A 159 -1.93 -16.89 4.09
CA ASP A 159 -2.23 -15.87 5.09
C ASP A 159 -1.28 -14.65 4.98
N ILE A 160 -1.84 -13.47 5.15
CA ILE A 160 -1.10 -12.21 5.24
C ILE A 160 -0.55 -12.01 6.67
N PRO A 161 0.66 -11.41 6.84
CA PRO A 161 1.49 -10.87 5.76
C PRO A 161 2.35 -11.94 5.07
N ASN A 162 2.58 -11.77 3.75
CA ASN A 162 3.46 -12.63 2.99
C ASN A 162 4.27 -11.83 1.95
N ASN A 163 5.27 -12.46 1.32
CA ASN A 163 6.15 -11.79 0.35
C ASN A 163 5.54 -11.63 -1.05
N ASP A 164 4.36 -12.15 -1.30
CA ASP A 164 3.68 -12.08 -2.60
C ASP A 164 2.78 -10.84 -2.68
N GLU A 165 2.01 -10.56 -1.64
CA GLU A 165 1.01 -9.49 -1.57
C GLU A 165 1.18 -8.54 -0.38
N GLY A 166 2.22 -8.74 0.44
CA GLY A 166 2.44 -7.98 1.66
C GLY A 166 1.32 -8.19 2.67
N TRP A 167 0.69 -7.10 3.06
CA TRP A 167 -0.46 -7.08 3.96
C TRP A 167 -1.80 -7.22 3.24
N GLY A 168 -1.78 -7.39 1.91
CA GLY A 168 -2.94 -7.65 1.08
C GLY A 168 -3.36 -6.48 0.19
N ARG A 169 -4.52 -6.64 -0.43
CA ARG A 169 -5.13 -5.67 -1.35
C ARG A 169 -5.70 -4.47 -0.61
N VAL A 170 -5.43 -3.25 -1.13
CA VAL A 170 -6.04 -2.01 -0.63
C VAL A 170 -7.56 -2.12 -0.62
N ASN A 171 -8.18 -1.82 0.52
CA ASN A 171 -9.63 -1.83 0.69
C ASN A 171 -10.07 -0.62 1.52
N LEU A 172 -10.43 0.46 0.83
CA LEU A 172 -10.87 1.71 1.45
C LEU A 172 -12.16 1.56 2.26
N LYS A 173 -13.03 0.62 1.91
CA LYS A 173 -14.26 0.37 2.67
C LYS A 173 -13.92 -0.06 4.09
N GLU A 174 -13.02 -1.03 4.25
CA GLU A 174 -12.60 -1.50 5.57
C GLU A 174 -11.71 -0.48 6.30
N THR A 175 -11.02 0.41 5.54
CA THR A 175 -10.18 1.47 6.11
C THR A 175 -10.99 2.67 6.61
N LEU A 176 -12.03 3.10 5.91
CA LEU A 176 -12.73 4.36 6.19
C LEU A 176 -14.14 4.17 6.75
N ALA A 177 -14.80 3.08 6.38
CA ALA A 177 -16.16 2.75 6.80
C ALA A 177 -16.24 1.24 7.11
N PRO A 178 -15.57 0.80 8.19
CA PRO A 178 -15.52 -0.62 8.54
C PRO A 178 -16.92 -1.18 8.76
N SER A 179 -17.05 -2.47 8.58
CA SER A 179 -18.30 -3.20 8.75
C SER A 179 -18.92 -2.95 10.11
N GLN A 180 -20.25 -3.04 10.20
CA GLN A 180 -21.00 -2.79 11.44
C GLN A 180 -20.46 -3.59 12.63
N GLY A 181 -20.27 -2.92 13.75
CA GLY A 181 -19.67 -3.50 14.96
C GLY A 181 -18.13 -3.39 15.03
N ARG A 182 -17.49 -2.77 14.05
CA ARG A 182 -16.06 -2.45 14.07
C ARG A 182 -15.83 -0.97 14.20
N GLY A 183 -14.80 -0.57 14.95
CA GLY A 183 -14.35 0.80 15.08
C GLY A 183 -12.86 0.89 14.75
N ILE A 184 -12.42 2.05 14.29
CA ILE A 184 -11.01 2.36 14.07
C ILE A 184 -10.57 3.35 15.14
N TRP A 185 -9.48 3.04 15.79
CA TRP A 185 -8.79 3.94 16.69
C TRP A 185 -7.38 4.20 16.16
N VAL A 186 -6.92 5.45 16.22
CA VAL A 186 -5.60 5.85 15.74
C VAL A 186 -4.89 6.74 16.75
N ASP A 187 -3.59 6.58 16.87
CA ASP A 187 -2.70 7.49 17.60
C ASP A 187 -1.47 7.78 16.71
N ASP A 188 -1.33 9.02 16.28
CA ASP A 188 -0.22 9.55 15.49
C ASP A 188 0.55 10.66 16.22
N ARG A 189 0.29 10.83 17.52
CA ARG A 189 0.86 11.92 18.35
C ARG A 189 1.72 11.42 19.51
N SER A 190 1.55 10.16 19.89
CA SER A 190 2.34 9.60 20.99
C SER A 190 3.73 9.23 20.52
N VAL A 191 4.73 9.72 21.20
CA VAL A 191 6.14 9.47 20.93
C VAL A 191 6.74 8.67 22.09
N LEU A 192 7.51 7.64 21.77
CA LEU A 192 8.39 6.93 22.69
C LEU A 192 9.80 7.46 22.46
N SER A 193 10.28 8.36 23.30
CA SER A 193 11.54 9.08 23.11
C SER A 193 12.76 8.41 23.75
N ASN A 194 12.54 7.48 24.67
CA ASN A 194 13.61 6.80 25.40
C ASN A 194 13.41 5.28 25.45
N THR A 195 14.53 4.56 25.51
CA THR A 195 14.54 3.11 25.75
C THR A 195 13.81 2.77 27.05
N GLY A 196 12.94 1.77 26.99
CA GLY A 196 12.16 1.32 28.15
C GLY A 196 10.82 2.05 28.36
N GLN A 197 10.52 3.09 27.59
CA GLN A 197 9.19 3.69 27.60
C GLN A 197 8.16 2.76 26.94
N SER A 198 6.94 2.80 27.46
CA SER A 198 5.80 2.08 26.90
C SER A 198 4.56 2.96 26.89
N LYS A 199 3.68 2.71 25.94
CA LYS A 199 2.33 3.26 25.88
C LYS A 199 1.34 2.11 25.90
N SER A 200 0.39 2.16 26.82
CA SER A 200 -0.66 1.14 26.94
C SER A 200 -2.00 1.73 26.53
N TYR A 201 -2.79 0.93 25.85
CA TYR A 201 -4.15 1.27 25.42
C TYR A 201 -5.10 0.18 25.91
N VAL A 202 -6.24 0.60 26.45
CA VAL A 202 -7.28 -0.33 26.94
C VAL A 202 -8.51 -0.15 26.05
N PHE A 203 -8.93 -1.25 25.44
CA PHE A 203 -10.14 -1.29 24.61
C PHE A 203 -11.19 -2.18 25.27
N ASN A 204 -12.43 -1.68 25.28
CA ASN A 204 -13.57 -2.50 25.69
C ASN A 204 -14.16 -3.20 24.46
N VAL A 205 -13.96 -4.50 24.35
CA VAL A 205 -14.48 -5.31 23.24
C VAL A 205 -15.90 -5.78 23.62
N THR A 206 -16.90 -5.22 22.95
CA THR A 206 -18.32 -5.46 23.25
C THR A 206 -18.91 -6.65 22.47
N PHE A 207 -18.24 -7.10 21.42
CA PHE A 207 -18.70 -8.24 20.62
C PHE A 207 -17.73 -9.43 20.77
N ALA A 208 -18.27 -10.57 21.19
CA ALA A 208 -17.54 -11.83 21.21
C ALA A 208 -17.12 -12.23 19.76
N ASN A 209 -15.96 -12.84 19.62
CA ASN A 209 -15.39 -13.31 18.34
C ASN A 209 -15.00 -12.18 17.33
N SER A 210 -14.87 -10.94 17.77
CA SER A 210 -14.30 -9.87 16.93
C SER A 210 -12.78 -9.95 16.92
N GLN A 211 -12.18 -9.85 15.73
CA GLN A 211 -10.72 -9.76 15.61
C GLN A 211 -10.24 -8.37 16.00
N LEU A 212 -9.22 -8.28 16.83
CA LEU A 212 -8.45 -7.07 17.04
C LEU A 212 -7.28 -7.09 16.04
N LYS A 213 -7.26 -6.13 15.10
CA LYS A 213 -6.14 -5.90 14.20
C LYS A 213 -5.42 -4.64 14.63
N THR A 214 -4.13 -4.74 14.89
CA THR A 214 -3.27 -3.60 15.25
C THR A 214 -2.17 -3.44 14.24
N VAL A 215 -1.87 -2.18 13.86
CA VAL A 215 -0.79 -1.84 12.95
C VAL A 215 0.04 -0.75 13.59
N LEU A 216 1.34 -0.94 13.64
CA LEU A 216 2.32 0.05 14.03
C LEU A 216 3.18 0.39 12.82
N ALA A 217 3.23 1.66 12.45
CA ALA A 217 4.12 2.19 11.42
C ALA A 217 4.92 3.37 11.98
N TRP A 218 6.22 3.43 11.65
CA TRP A 218 7.14 4.47 12.13
C TRP A 218 8.17 4.81 11.05
#